data_1788926956da1f0db1d2247b7e6b3078
#
_entry.id   1788926956da1f0db1d2247b7e6b3078
#
_cell.length_a   1.000
_cell.length_b   1.000
_cell.length_c   1.000
_cell.angle_alpha   90.00
_cell.angle_beta   90.00
_cell.angle_gamma   90.00
#
_symmetry.space_group_name_H-M   'P 1'
#
loop_
_entity.id
_entity.type
_entity.pdbx_description
1 polymer ?
#
loop_
_entity_poly.entity_id
_entity_poly.type
_entity_poly.pdbx_seq_one_letter_code
_entity_poly.pdbx_strand_id
1 'polypeptide(L)'
;MDETPQEITTLVGREVYSNNGVFVGEVEDVRLDLDQEVVTGLALSQLNDELFRNRVERGQGVLIPYRWVRAVGDVILINDVVERLKQPEENEEITA
;
A
#
# COMPACT_ATOMS: atom_id res chain seq x y z
N MET A 1 1.04 2.34 -26.84
CA MET A 1 0.85 2.18 -26.50
C MET A 1 0.44 1.56 -25.66
N ASP A 2 0.13 1.25 -25.31
CA ASP A 2 -0.35 0.60 -24.59
C ASP A 2 0.45 0.05 -23.59
N GLU A 3 1.54 0.56 -23.20
CA GLU A 3 2.32 0.17 -22.12
C GLU A 3 1.68 0.44 -20.80
N THR A 4 0.91 1.49 -20.70
CA THR A 4 0.28 1.84 -19.43
C THR A 4 -0.60 0.73 -18.90
N PRO A 5 -1.49 0.14 -19.69
CA PRO A 5 -2.28 -0.96 -19.16
C PRO A 5 -1.43 -2.15 -18.75
N GLN A 6 -0.37 -2.39 -19.49
CA GLN A 6 0.49 -3.48 -19.11
C GLN A 6 1.18 -3.21 -17.80
N GLU A 7 1.59 -1.98 -17.58
CA GLU A 7 2.26 -1.65 -16.34
C GLU A 7 1.35 -1.82 -15.17
N ILE A 8 0.10 -1.44 -15.32
CA ILE A 8 -0.86 -1.61 -14.23
C ILE A 8 -1.03 -3.08 -13.90
N THR A 9 -1.14 -3.90 -14.92
CA THR A 9 -1.32 -5.33 -14.71
C THR A 9 -0.12 -5.93 -14.01
N THR A 10 1.08 -5.46 -14.32
CA THR A 10 2.26 -6.05 -13.73
C THR A 10 2.47 -5.65 -12.30
N LEU A 11 1.72 -4.67 -11.79
CA LEU A 11 1.82 -4.33 -10.38
C LEU A 11 1.18 -5.37 -9.49
N VAL A 12 0.18 -6.08 -10.00
CA VAL A 12 -0.50 -7.07 -9.20
C VAL A 12 0.44 -8.21 -8.88
N GLY A 13 0.48 -8.58 -7.62
CA GLY A 13 1.35 -9.65 -7.16
C GLY A 13 2.69 -9.18 -6.65
N ARG A 14 3.02 -7.91 -6.81
CA ARG A 14 4.29 -7.41 -6.32
C ARG A 14 4.21 -7.14 -4.84
N GLU A 15 5.31 -7.34 -4.17
CA GLU A 15 5.40 -7.03 -2.76
C GLU A 15 5.61 -5.55 -2.57
N VAL A 16 5.09 -5.03 -1.47
CA VAL A 16 5.17 -3.61 -1.13
C VAL A 16 5.96 -3.46 0.15
N TYR A 17 6.94 -2.56 0.13
CA TYR A 17 7.79 -2.26 1.29
C TYR A 17 7.78 -0.77 1.53
N SER A 18 8.03 -0.38 2.78
CA SER A 18 8.25 1.04 3.06
C SER A 18 9.63 1.45 2.58
N ASN A 19 9.88 2.76 2.54
CA ASN A 19 11.19 3.28 2.19
C ASN A 19 12.27 2.71 3.07
N ASN A 20 11.94 2.29 4.28
CA ASN A 20 12.91 1.75 5.22
C ASN A 20 13.07 0.26 5.10
N GLY A 21 12.43 -0.35 4.12
CA GLY A 21 12.58 -1.77 3.89
C GLY A 21 11.66 -2.65 4.72
N VAL A 22 10.62 -2.08 5.32
CA VAL A 22 9.68 -2.86 6.11
C VAL A 22 8.59 -3.39 5.20
N PHE A 23 8.36 -4.69 5.23
CA PHE A 23 7.33 -5.31 4.41
C PHE A 23 5.95 -4.79 4.80
N VAL A 24 5.14 -4.45 3.81
CA VAL A 24 3.81 -3.92 4.05
C VAL A 24 2.74 -4.91 3.62
N GLY A 25 2.83 -5.42 2.43
CA GLY A 25 1.84 -6.36 1.90
C GLY A 25 2.12 -6.66 0.45
N GLU A 26 1.11 -7.20 -0.22
CA GLU A 26 1.24 -7.59 -1.62
C GLU A 26 0.10 -6.98 -2.39
N VAL A 27 0.35 -6.49 -3.59
CA VAL A 27 -0.67 -5.85 -4.40
C VAL A 27 -1.65 -6.91 -4.89
N GLU A 28 -2.91 -6.74 -4.51
CA GLU A 28 -3.97 -7.61 -4.97
C GLU A 28 -4.71 -7.00 -6.15
N ASP A 29 -4.82 -5.68 -6.18
CA ASP A 29 -5.56 -5.01 -7.21
C ASP A 29 -5.10 -3.56 -7.28
N VAL A 30 -5.42 -2.91 -8.37
CA VAL A 30 -5.05 -1.52 -8.60
C VAL A 30 -6.33 -0.73 -8.80
N ARG A 31 -6.46 0.38 -8.10
CA ARG A 31 -7.63 1.24 -8.22
C ARG A 31 -7.36 2.34 -9.21
N LEU A 32 -8.33 2.57 -10.06
CA LEU A 32 -8.21 3.53 -11.14
C LEU A 32 -9.33 4.54 -11.08
N ASP A 33 -9.01 5.77 -11.49
CA ASP A 33 -10.03 6.76 -11.79
C ASP A 33 -10.21 6.70 -13.30
N LEU A 34 -11.33 6.16 -13.74
CA LEU A 34 -11.55 5.95 -15.16
C LEU A 34 -11.73 7.25 -15.93
N ASP A 35 -12.26 8.26 -15.26
CA ASP A 35 -12.45 9.55 -15.92
C ASP A 35 -11.13 10.18 -16.25
N GLN A 36 -10.16 10.08 -15.36
CA GLN A 36 -8.86 10.70 -15.56
C GLN A 36 -7.83 9.72 -16.01
N GLU A 37 -8.17 8.43 -15.99
CA GLU A 37 -7.28 7.38 -16.48
C GLU A 37 -5.98 7.37 -15.70
N VAL A 38 -6.08 7.51 -14.38
CA VAL A 38 -4.89 7.48 -13.53
C VAL A 38 -5.10 6.47 -12.41
N VAL A 39 -3.99 5.97 -11.89
CA VAL A 39 -4.01 5.07 -10.75
C VAL A 39 -4.19 5.90 -9.50
N THR A 40 -5.16 5.53 -8.68
CA THR A 40 -5.43 6.27 -7.45
C THR A 40 -5.01 5.52 -6.21
N GLY A 41 -4.85 4.20 -6.29
CA GLY A 41 -4.46 3.45 -5.12
C GLY A 41 -4.11 2.02 -5.43
N LEU A 42 -3.55 1.36 -4.43
CA LEU A 42 -3.20 -0.05 -4.51
C LEU A 42 -3.92 -0.78 -3.40
N ALA A 43 -4.65 -1.82 -3.77
CA ALA A 43 -5.32 -2.66 -2.79
C ALA A 43 -4.36 -3.77 -2.41
N LEU A 44 -4.05 -3.89 -1.14
CA LEU A 44 -3.07 -4.85 -0.67
C LEU A 44 -3.72 -5.99 0.10
N SER A 45 -3.12 -7.16 -0.02
CA SER A 45 -3.47 -8.30 0.78
C SER A 45 -2.19 -8.86 1.40
N GLN A 46 -2.26 -10.00 2.07
CA GLN A 46 -1.10 -10.62 2.69
C GLN A 46 -0.35 -9.61 3.55
N LEU A 47 -1.10 -8.89 4.36
CA LEU A 47 -0.57 -7.73 5.06
C LEU A 47 0.38 -8.13 6.18
N ASN A 48 1.31 -7.21 6.47
CA ASN A 48 2.20 -7.35 7.60
C ASN A 48 1.40 -7.17 8.88
N ASP A 49 1.30 -8.21 9.68
CA ASP A 49 0.48 -8.18 10.87
C ASP A 49 0.94 -7.13 11.86
N GLU A 50 2.22 -6.89 11.94
CA GLU A 50 2.70 -5.91 12.88
C GLU A 50 2.22 -4.52 12.57
N LEU A 51 2.14 -4.19 11.29
CA LEU A 51 1.70 -2.85 10.91
C LEU A 51 0.21 -2.67 11.07
N PHE A 52 -0.57 -3.72 10.79
CA PHE A 52 -2.01 -3.55 10.67
C PHE A 52 -2.80 -4.24 11.77
N ARG A 53 -2.13 -4.71 12.80
CA ARG A 53 -2.74 -5.54 13.81
C ARG A 53 -3.99 -4.92 14.41
N ASN A 54 -3.95 -3.63 14.67
CA ASN A 54 -5.04 -2.95 15.36
C ASN A 54 -5.91 -2.14 14.42
N ARG A 55 -5.71 -2.25 13.12
CA ARG A 55 -6.41 -1.38 12.20
C ARG A 55 -7.23 -2.12 11.18
N VAL A 56 -6.90 -3.37 10.94
CA VAL A 56 -7.55 -4.14 9.89
C VAL A 56 -7.92 -5.47 10.48
N GLU A 57 -9.16 -5.87 10.26
CA GLU A 57 -9.58 -7.17 10.72
C GLU A 57 -8.94 -8.24 9.88
N ARG A 58 -8.83 -9.40 10.48
CA ARG A 58 -8.18 -10.50 9.80
C ARG A 58 -8.91 -10.80 8.50
N GLY A 59 -8.15 -10.96 7.44
CA GLY A 59 -8.71 -11.27 6.14
C GLY A 59 -9.10 -10.08 5.31
N GLN A 60 -9.06 -8.89 5.88
CA GLN A 60 -9.37 -7.70 5.12
C GLN A 60 -8.14 -7.17 4.43
N GLY A 61 -8.35 -6.46 3.34
CA GLY A 61 -7.27 -5.78 2.65
C GLY A 61 -7.19 -4.32 3.08
N VAL A 62 -6.21 -3.64 2.53
CA VAL A 62 -5.97 -2.23 2.82
C VAL A 62 -5.76 -1.52 1.49
N LEU A 63 -6.27 -0.30 1.40
CA LEU A 63 -6.07 0.52 0.21
C LEU A 63 -5.03 1.59 0.52
N ILE A 64 -3.95 1.59 -0.24
CA ILE A 64 -2.87 2.55 -0.07
C ILE A 64 -2.99 3.60 -1.15
N PRO A 65 -3.02 4.89 -0.80
CA PRO A 65 -3.08 5.93 -1.83
C PRO A 65 -1.85 5.86 -2.73
N TYR A 66 -2.07 6.03 -4.01
CA TYR A 66 -0.96 5.93 -4.94
C TYR A 66 0.06 7.05 -4.74
N ARG A 67 -0.35 8.17 -4.15
CA ARG A 67 0.58 9.25 -3.87
C ARG A 67 1.66 8.84 -2.88
N TRP A 68 1.46 7.75 -2.15
CA TRP A 68 2.48 7.26 -1.24
C TRP A 68 3.57 6.47 -1.96
N VAL A 69 3.36 6.11 -3.22
CA VAL A 69 4.31 5.30 -3.95
C VAL A 69 5.54 6.12 -4.25
N ARG A 70 6.71 5.58 -3.92
CA ARG A 70 7.98 6.25 -4.12
C ARG A 70 8.76 5.66 -5.28
N ALA A 71 8.65 4.37 -5.47
CA ALA A 71 9.40 3.71 -6.54
C ALA A 71 8.70 2.41 -6.89
N VAL A 72 8.80 2.03 -8.14
CA VAL A 72 8.22 0.79 -8.63
C VAL A 72 9.32 0.03 -9.37
N GLY A 73 9.55 -1.19 -8.93
CA GLY A 73 10.52 -2.06 -9.58
C GLY A 73 10.06 -3.46 -9.32
N ASP A 74 11.00 -4.36 -9.03
CA ASP A 74 10.63 -5.71 -8.67
C ASP A 74 9.73 -5.73 -7.45
N VAL A 75 9.91 -4.75 -6.58
CA VAL A 75 9.01 -4.51 -5.46
C VAL A 75 8.57 -3.06 -5.55
N ILE A 76 7.55 -2.70 -4.79
CA ILE A 76 7.05 -1.34 -4.76
C ILE A 76 7.44 -0.74 -3.42
N LEU A 77 8.00 0.48 -3.46
CA LEU A 77 8.37 1.19 -2.25
C LEU A 77 7.38 2.31 -2.02
N ILE A 78 6.93 2.44 -0.79
CA ILE A 78 5.98 3.49 -0.44
C ILE A 78 6.53 4.29 0.73
N ASN A 79 5.90 5.43 0.96
CA ASN A 79 6.28 6.35 2.00
C ASN A 79 6.27 5.65 3.35
N ASP A 80 7.27 5.93 4.17
CA ASP A 80 7.39 5.26 5.46
C ASP A 80 6.32 5.70 6.44
N VAL A 81 5.45 6.62 6.06
CA VAL A 81 4.33 7.00 6.93
C VAL A 81 3.48 5.76 7.27
N VAL A 82 3.51 4.75 6.43
CA VAL A 82 2.74 3.53 6.69
C VAL A 82 3.22 2.86 7.97
N GLU A 83 4.45 3.06 8.36
CA GLU A 83 4.98 2.42 9.55
C GLU A 83 4.39 2.98 10.81
N ARG A 84 3.78 4.15 10.73
CA ARG A 84 3.14 4.74 11.90
C ARG A 84 1.92 3.98 12.33
N LEU A 85 1.38 3.15 11.45
CA LEU A 85 0.22 2.34 11.80
C LEU A 85 0.56 1.35 12.90
N LYS A 86 1.83 1.08 13.07
CA LYS A 86 2.28 0.14 14.07
C LYS A 86 2.01 0.63 15.48
N GLN A 87 1.87 1.95 15.69
CA GLN A 87 1.72 2.52 17.01
C GLN A 87 0.56 3.47 17.10
N PRO A 88 -0.63 3.01 16.75
CA PRO A 88 -1.77 3.92 16.74
C PRO A 88 -2.18 4.36 18.13
N GLU A 89 -2.06 3.49 19.08
CA GLU A 89 -2.55 3.83 20.40
C GLU A 89 -1.69 4.83 21.09
N GLU A 90 -0.40 4.76 20.85
CA GLU A 90 0.48 5.73 21.43
C GLU A 90 0.16 7.11 20.92
N ASN A 91 -0.13 7.20 19.64
CA ASN A 91 -0.47 8.49 19.08
C ASN A 91 -1.72 9.04 19.70
N GLU A 92 -2.68 8.19 19.93
CA GLU A 92 -3.92 8.63 20.51
C GLU A 92 -3.72 9.12 21.92
N GLU A 93 -2.88 8.45 22.67
CA GLU A 93 -2.63 8.89 24.01
C GLU A 93 -1.97 10.23 24.04
N ILE A 94 -1.08 10.46 23.13
CA ILE A 94 -0.38 11.73 23.11
C ILE A 94 -1.36 12.85 22.82
N THR A 95 -2.28 12.62 21.95
CA THR A 95 -3.22 13.66 21.61
C THR A 95 -4.27 13.86 22.66
N ALA A 96 -4.51 12.86 23.43
CA ALA A 96 -5.50 13.01 24.49
C ALA A 96 -4.95 13.80 25.63
#